data_0f4f4fbd15b0db9b571b3643df2cbc0e
#
_entry.id   0f4f4fbd15b0db9b571b3643df2cbc0e
#
_cell.length_a   1.000
_cell.length_b   1.000
_cell.length_c   1.000
_cell.angle_alpha   90.00
_cell.angle_beta   90.00
_cell.angle_gamma   90.00
#
_symmetry.space_group_name_H-M   'P 1'
#
loop_
_entity.id
_entity.type
_entity.pdbx_description
1 polymer ?
#
loop_
_entity_poly.entity_id
_entity_poly.type
_entity_poly.pdbx_seq_one_letter_code
_entity_poly.pdbx_strand_id
1 'polypeptide(L)'
;MELIKELPKVFEEFAEQRQKSFMAMKGLKDQGVPVVGAYCTYFPAEIARAMGAVTVGLCSVSDETIPDAEKDLPKNLCPLIKSSYGFAKTDKCPFFYFSDVVVGETTCDGKKKMYEYMSDFKDVFVMELPNTQSEMALQLWKSELIRFKKYLEKKFDVEITDEAVSEAVKEENKVRKAMKELYHVMSLDPAPIKGGDLFKVLYGSGFKFDRKAIPAEIEAMREKIEKEYEEGKRLDKMPRILITGCPIGGATEKVIRAVEDNGGVVVAFENCNGAKSFDKLVDEENPDVYDALARRYLNIGCSVMTPNPNRLDLLDRLIDEFKVDGVVEMTLQACHTYNVESLSIRKFVNEKKGIPYINVETDYSQADIGQLNTRIAAFIEML
;
A
#
# COMPACT_ATOMS: atom_id res chain seq x y z
N MET A 1 22.18 -23.65 -1.64
CA MET A 1 20.72 -23.69 -1.41
C MET A 1 20.03 -23.49 -2.75
N GLU A 2 19.38 -24.51 -3.32
CA GLU A 2 18.57 -24.30 -4.54
C GLU A 2 17.22 -23.74 -4.13
N LEU A 3 17.11 -22.42 -4.16
CA LEU A 3 15.81 -21.77 -4.12
C LEU A 3 15.05 -22.14 -5.40
N ILE A 4 13.82 -22.46 -5.24
CA ILE A 4 12.74 -22.74 -6.18
C ILE A 4 13.01 -22.23 -7.61
N LYS A 5 13.27 -23.11 -8.58
CA LYS A 5 13.67 -22.72 -9.95
C LYS A 5 12.63 -21.90 -10.74
N GLU A 6 11.35 -22.02 -10.43
CA GLU A 6 10.29 -21.36 -11.18
C GLU A 6 9.68 -20.14 -10.45
N LEU A 7 9.72 -20.08 -9.11
CA LEU A 7 9.19 -18.96 -8.35
C LEU A 7 9.90 -17.63 -8.63
N PRO A 8 11.24 -17.55 -8.76
CA PRO A 8 11.92 -16.32 -9.12
C PRO A 8 11.37 -15.68 -10.39
N LYS A 9 11.02 -16.48 -11.40
CA LYS A 9 10.40 -15.98 -12.64
C LYS A 9 9.03 -15.38 -12.41
N VAL A 10 8.19 -16.02 -11.58
CA VAL A 10 6.86 -15.51 -11.24
C VAL A 10 6.98 -14.18 -10.48
N PHE A 11 7.91 -14.06 -9.53
CA PHE A 11 8.14 -12.82 -8.80
C PHE A 11 8.62 -11.68 -9.72
N GLU A 12 9.50 -11.96 -10.69
CA GLU A 12 9.91 -10.95 -11.69
C GLU A 12 8.73 -10.53 -12.58
N GLU A 13 7.82 -11.44 -12.94
CA GLU A 13 6.60 -11.09 -13.66
C GLU A 13 5.73 -10.07 -12.92
N PHE A 14 5.63 -10.17 -11.59
CA PHE A 14 4.98 -9.14 -10.76
C PHE A 14 5.78 -7.85 -10.69
N ALA A 15 7.10 -7.90 -10.62
CA ALA A 15 7.95 -6.71 -10.64
C ALA A 15 7.78 -5.91 -11.94
N GLU A 16 7.64 -6.60 -13.08
CA GLU A 16 7.42 -5.98 -14.39
C GLU A 16 5.97 -5.51 -14.61
N GLN A 17 5.02 -5.92 -13.76
CA GLN A 17 3.59 -5.68 -13.96
C GLN A 17 3.26 -4.21 -14.15
N ARG A 18 3.92 -3.31 -13.41
CA ARG A 18 3.70 -1.86 -13.55
C ARG A 18 4.01 -1.36 -14.97
N GLN A 19 5.09 -1.84 -15.57
CA GLN A 19 5.47 -1.44 -16.94
C GLN A 19 4.53 -2.06 -17.98
N LYS A 20 4.18 -3.34 -17.84
CA LYS A 20 3.19 -4.03 -18.70
C LYS A 20 1.84 -3.32 -18.67
N SER A 21 1.45 -2.79 -17.52
CA SER A 21 0.20 -2.08 -17.31
C SER A 21 0.10 -0.73 -18.03
N PHE A 22 1.21 -0.12 -18.43
CA PHE A 22 1.17 1.10 -19.25
C PHE A 22 0.51 0.85 -20.60
N MET A 23 0.88 -0.24 -21.28
CA MET A 23 0.27 -0.60 -22.56
C MET A 23 -1.18 -1.07 -22.41
N ALA A 24 -1.46 -1.84 -21.33
CA ALA A 24 -2.81 -2.27 -21.01
C ALA A 24 -3.73 -1.06 -20.73
N MET A 25 -3.25 -0.05 -20.01
CA MET A 25 -4.00 1.17 -19.73
C MET A 25 -4.42 1.90 -20.99
N LYS A 26 -3.49 2.06 -21.95
CA LYS A 26 -3.81 2.66 -23.23
C LYS A 26 -4.90 1.87 -23.96
N GLY A 27 -4.78 0.54 -24.02
CA GLY A 27 -5.78 -0.33 -24.66
C GLY A 27 -7.17 -0.21 -24.03
N LEU A 28 -7.25 -0.08 -22.70
CA LEU A 28 -8.51 0.15 -21.99
C LEU A 28 -9.11 1.53 -22.33
N LYS A 29 -8.29 2.57 -22.43
CA LYS A 29 -8.76 3.90 -22.86
C LYS A 29 -9.26 3.91 -24.29
N ASP A 30 -8.57 3.23 -25.19
CA ASP A 30 -9.00 3.10 -26.60
C ASP A 30 -10.36 2.37 -26.73
N GLN A 31 -10.73 1.54 -25.74
CA GLN A 31 -12.03 0.87 -25.62
C GLN A 31 -13.10 1.71 -24.88
N GLY A 32 -12.76 2.92 -24.44
CA GLY A 32 -13.67 3.81 -23.72
C GLY A 32 -13.89 3.43 -22.24
N VAL A 33 -13.05 2.59 -21.66
CA VAL A 33 -13.15 2.19 -20.24
C VAL A 33 -12.77 3.39 -19.36
N PRO A 34 -13.63 3.78 -18.37
CA PRO A 34 -13.31 4.82 -17.42
C PRO A 34 -12.11 4.45 -16.55
N VAL A 35 -11.23 5.41 -16.26
CA VAL A 35 -10.07 5.22 -15.40
C VAL A 35 -10.12 6.19 -14.22
N VAL A 36 -10.08 5.64 -13.00
CA VAL A 36 -10.05 6.40 -11.76
C VAL A 36 -8.70 6.20 -11.07
N GLY A 37 -7.92 7.28 -11.00
CA GLY A 37 -6.64 7.30 -10.31
C GLY A 37 -6.79 7.67 -8.84
N ALA A 38 -6.04 7.03 -7.93
CA ALA A 38 -6.14 7.27 -6.49
C ALA A 38 -4.78 7.34 -5.81
N TYR A 39 -4.69 8.13 -4.73
CA TYR A 39 -3.45 8.34 -4.00
C TYR A 39 -3.38 7.69 -2.62
N CYS A 40 -4.44 7.04 -2.15
CA CYS A 40 -4.45 6.51 -0.79
C CYS A 40 -5.12 5.15 -0.67
N THR A 41 -4.73 4.40 0.37
CA THR A 41 -5.36 3.13 0.75
C THR A 41 -6.81 3.31 1.27
N TYR A 42 -7.20 4.53 1.63
CA TYR A 42 -8.58 4.86 2.02
C TYR A 42 -9.55 4.92 0.83
N PHE A 43 -9.05 4.91 -0.41
CA PHE A 43 -9.87 4.97 -1.61
C PHE A 43 -10.82 3.78 -1.74
N PRO A 44 -12.17 4.01 -1.81
CA PRO A 44 -13.16 2.94 -1.92
C PRO A 44 -13.29 2.47 -3.38
N ALA A 45 -12.33 1.68 -3.83
CA ALA A 45 -12.21 1.24 -5.22
C ALA A 45 -13.46 0.52 -5.73
N GLU A 46 -14.20 -0.15 -4.85
CA GLU A 46 -15.42 -0.89 -5.15
C GLU A 46 -16.49 -0.01 -5.79
N ILE A 47 -16.64 1.25 -5.36
CA ILE A 47 -17.63 2.19 -5.90
C ILE A 47 -17.30 2.51 -7.37
N ALA A 48 -16.03 2.78 -7.69
CA ALA A 48 -15.61 3.04 -9.06
C ALA A 48 -15.72 1.78 -9.95
N ARG A 49 -15.35 0.62 -9.41
CA ARG A 49 -15.43 -0.65 -10.13
C ARG A 49 -16.86 -1.10 -10.40
N ALA A 50 -17.81 -0.74 -9.53
CA ALA A 50 -19.23 -1.03 -9.73
C ALA A 50 -19.79 -0.42 -11.03
N MET A 51 -19.20 0.65 -11.56
CA MET A 51 -19.56 1.21 -12.87
C MET A 51 -18.68 0.68 -14.04
N GLY A 52 -17.84 -0.32 -13.79
CA GLY A 52 -16.91 -0.87 -14.79
C GLY A 52 -15.62 -0.07 -14.97
N ALA A 53 -15.30 0.87 -14.08
CA ALA A 53 -14.06 1.62 -14.17
C ALA A 53 -12.84 0.79 -13.72
N VAL A 54 -11.71 1.06 -14.35
CA VAL A 54 -10.40 0.62 -13.86
C VAL A 54 -9.89 1.61 -12.81
N THR A 55 -9.36 1.08 -11.71
CA THR A 55 -8.75 1.87 -10.64
C THR A 55 -7.25 1.66 -10.60
N VAL A 56 -6.45 2.72 -10.39
CA VAL A 56 -4.99 2.64 -10.35
C VAL A 56 -4.39 3.55 -9.30
N GLY A 57 -3.35 3.04 -8.61
CA GLY A 57 -2.58 3.85 -7.66
C GLY A 57 -1.65 4.83 -8.38
N LEU A 58 -1.64 6.09 -7.92
CA LEU A 58 -0.89 7.19 -8.53
C LEU A 58 0.33 7.63 -7.71
N CYS A 59 0.57 7.04 -6.53
CA CYS A 59 1.75 7.38 -5.73
C CYS A 59 3.04 7.11 -6.51
N SER A 60 3.78 8.15 -6.81
CA SER A 60 5.09 8.04 -7.45
C SER A 60 6.20 7.89 -6.40
N VAL A 61 7.22 7.11 -6.74
CA VAL A 61 8.26 6.64 -5.79
C VAL A 61 9.68 6.84 -6.36
N SER A 62 9.86 7.92 -7.14
CA SER A 62 11.12 8.28 -7.78
C SER A 62 11.45 9.75 -7.52
N ASP A 63 12.72 10.08 -7.47
CA ASP A 63 13.21 11.46 -7.32
C ASP A 63 13.29 12.23 -8.65
N GLU A 64 13.06 11.58 -9.79
CA GLU A 64 13.22 12.12 -11.15
C GLU A 64 12.51 13.47 -11.33
N THR A 65 11.28 13.62 -10.85
CA THR A 65 10.45 14.83 -11.06
C THR A 65 10.39 15.75 -9.84
N ILE A 66 11.13 15.45 -8.78
CA ILE A 66 11.17 16.29 -7.57
C ILE A 66 11.64 17.73 -7.90
N PRO A 67 12.68 17.93 -8.76
CA PRO A 67 13.08 19.29 -9.15
C PRO A 67 11.98 20.09 -9.86
N ASP A 68 11.11 19.44 -10.62
CA ASP A 68 9.96 20.08 -11.25
C ASP A 68 8.87 20.44 -10.24
N ALA A 69 8.64 19.58 -9.26
CA ALA A 69 7.71 19.85 -8.18
C ALA A 69 8.18 21.01 -7.28
N GLU A 70 9.47 21.15 -7.04
CA GLU A 70 10.08 22.20 -6.21
C GLU A 70 10.01 23.61 -6.82
N LYS A 71 9.53 23.74 -8.06
CA LYS A 71 9.17 25.03 -8.64
C LYS A 71 7.92 25.63 -8.01
N ASP A 72 7.01 24.78 -7.50
CA ASP A 72 5.74 25.17 -6.92
C ASP A 72 5.65 24.80 -5.42
N LEU A 73 6.32 23.72 -5.00
CA LEU A 73 6.23 23.17 -3.65
C LEU A 73 7.54 23.43 -2.87
N PRO A 74 7.47 23.59 -1.55
CA PRO A 74 8.65 23.83 -0.74
C PRO A 74 9.59 22.61 -0.73
N LYS A 75 10.91 22.87 -0.70
CA LYS A 75 11.95 21.83 -0.68
C LYS A 75 11.87 20.90 0.52
N ASN A 76 11.46 21.42 1.69
CA ASN A 76 11.31 20.68 2.94
C ASN A 76 9.94 19.95 3.04
N LEU A 77 9.40 19.49 1.92
CA LEU A 77 8.17 18.70 1.86
C LEU A 77 8.49 17.23 1.58
N CYS A 78 7.61 16.35 2.05
CA CYS A 78 7.70 14.90 1.88
C CYS A 78 7.98 14.51 0.41
N PRO A 79 8.99 13.66 0.12
CA PRO A 79 9.35 13.26 -1.24
C PRO A 79 8.22 12.53 -1.97
N LEU A 80 7.33 11.80 -1.26
CA LEU A 80 6.15 11.18 -1.88
C LEU A 80 5.23 12.22 -2.52
N ILE A 81 5.02 13.35 -1.83
CA ILE A 81 4.17 14.44 -2.33
C ILE A 81 4.86 15.12 -3.51
N LYS A 82 6.13 15.48 -3.38
CA LYS A 82 6.89 16.12 -4.45
C LYS A 82 6.98 15.25 -5.70
N SER A 83 7.31 13.97 -5.53
CA SER A 83 7.36 13.02 -6.64
C SER A 83 6.01 12.88 -7.34
N SER A 84 4.94 12.64 -6.57
CA SER A 84 3.59 12.48 -7.14
C SER A 84 3.11 13.73 -7.89
N TYR A 85 3.33 14.91 -7.33
CA TYR A 85 3.01 16.18 -7.97
C TYR A 85 3.85 16.43 -9.23
N GLY A 86 5.15 16.20 -9.15
CA GLY A 86 6.07 16.40 -10.27
C GLY A 86 5.74 15.48 -11.45
N PHE A 87 5.47 14.21 -11.21
CA PHE A 87 5.03 13.27 -12.26
C PHE A 87 3.70 13.66 -12.89
N ALA A 88 2.76 14.17 -12.07
CA ALA A 88 1.47 14.66 -12.55
C ALA A 88 1.64 15.92 -13.42
N LYS A 89 2.40 16.91 -12.95
CA LYS A 89 2.61 18.19 -13.62
C LYS A 89 3.38 18.07 -14.94
N THR A 90 4.26 17.08 -15.05
CA THR A 90 5.12 16.87 -16.24
C THR A 90 4.58 15.82 -17.21
N ASP A 91 3.37 15.28 -16.98
CA ASP A 91 2.76 14.19 -17.75
C ASP A 91 3.63 12.91 -17.90
N LYS A 92 4.60 12.75 -17.00
CA LYS A 92 5.51 11.58 -17.02
C LYS A 92 4.90 10.33 -16.38
N CYS A 93 3.74 10.44 -15.73
CA CYS A 93 3.01 9.29 -15.22
C CYS A 93 1.89 8.88 -16.19
N PRO A 94 2.01 7.78 -16.95
CA PRO A 94 0.96 7.33 -17.86
C PRO A 94 -0.36 7.07 -17.16
N PHE A 95 -0.34 6.56 -15.93
CA PHE A 95 -1.55 6.31 -15.16
C PHE A 95 -2.28 7.60 -14.79
N PHE A 96 -1.55 8.64 -14.40
CA PHE A 96 -2.13 9.96 -14.15
C PHE A 96 -2.68 10.56 -15.44
N TYR A 97 -1.90 10.50 -16.52
CA TYR A 97 -2.29 11.03 -17.83
C TYR A 97 -3.63 10.42 -18.31
N PHE A 98 -3.78 9.09 -18.25
CA PHE A 98 -4.98 8.39 -18.70
C PHE A 98 -6.13 8.40 -17.71
N SER A 99 -5.95 8.83 -16.47
CA SER A 99 -7.06 8.95 -15.50
C SER A 99 -8.07 9.99 -15.95
N ASP A 100 -9.36 9.64 -15.92
CA ASP A 100 -10.48 10.57 -16.21
C ASP A 100 -10.80 11.44 -15.01
N VAL A 101 -10.55 10.91 -13.82
CA VAL A 101 -10.63 11.59 -12.54
C VAL A 101 -9.55 11.09 -11.60
N VAL A 102 -9.03 11.98 -10.81
CA VAL A 102 -8.09 11.68 -9.72
C VAL A 102 -8.82 11.84 -8.39
N VAL A 103 -8.70 10.85 -7.53
CA VAL A 103 -9.29 10.89 -6.18
C VAL A 103 -8.19 11.06 -5.15
N GLY A 104 -8.39 12.00 -4.25
CA GLY A 104 -7.46 12.28 -3.17
C GLY A 104 -8.18 12.45 -1.84
N GLU A 105 -7.71 11.77 -0.81
CA GLU A 105 -8.27 11.84 0.54
C GLU A 105 -7.49 12.86 1.39
N THR A 106 -8.19 13.63 2.22
CA THR A 106 -7.59 14.67 3.07
C THR A 106 -6.78 14.08 4.22
N THR A 107 -5.70 13.35 3.88
CA THR A 107 -4.84 12.68 4.86
C THR A 107 -3.93 13.67 5.58
N CYS A 108 -2.86 14.17 4.96
CA CYS A 108 -1.97 15.15 5.56
C CYS A 108 -2.05 16.51 4.85
N ASP A 109 -1.57 17.57 5.49
CA ASP A 109 -1.66 18.93 4.95
C ASP A 109 -0.98 19.09 3.58
N GLY A 110 0.15 18.45 3.40
CA GLY A 110 0.85 18.46 2.11
C GLY A 110 0.04 17.82 0.99
N LYS A 111 -0.61 16.68 1.25
CA LYS A 111 -1.49 16.04 0.25
C LYS A 111 -2.72 16.88 -0.07
N LYS A 112 -3.38 17.44 0.94
CA LYS A 112 -4.56 18.32 0.72
C LYS A 112 -4.23 19.46 -0.25
N LYS A 113 -3.10 20.14 -0.03
CA LYS A 113 -2.67 21.23 -0.91
C LYS A 113 -2.17 20.75 -2.26
N MET A 114 -1.53 19.59 -2.33
CA MET A 114 -1.17 18.96 -3.61
C MET A 114 -2.42 18.73 -4.50
N TYR A 115 -3.51 18.24 -3.93
CA TYR A 115 -4.76 18.02 -4.68
C TYR A 115 -5.39 19.32 -5.16
N GLU A 116 -5.37 20.37 -4.34
CA GLU A 116 -5.84 21.71 -4.72
C GLU A 116 -5.07 22.22 -5.95
N TYR A 117 -3.74 22.14 -5.94
CA TYR A 117 -2.92 22.57 -7.08
C TYR A 117 -3.07 21.65 -8.31
N MET A 118 -3.28 20.35 -8.12
CA MET A 118 -3.55 19.42 -9.23
C MET A 118 -4.88 19.75 -9.92
N SER A 119 -5.85 20.32 -9.21
CA SER A 119 -7.15 20.67 -9.80
C SER A 119 -7.07 21.76 -10.87
N ASP A 120 -5.95 22.49 -10.96
CA ASP A 120 -5.71 23.48 -12.03
C ASP A 120 -5.49 22.83 -13.41
N PHE A 121 -5.09 21.54 -13.44
CA PHE A 121 -4.76 20.84 -14.69
C PHE A 121 -5.34 19.41 -14.81
N LYS A 122 -6.09 18.95 -13.79
CA LYS A 122 -6.76 17.65 -13.79
C LYS A 122 -8.06 17.71 -13.04
N ASP A 123 -9.03 16.89 -13.43
CA ASP A 123 -10.25 16.73 -12.64
C ASP A 123 -9.93 15.93 -11.38
N VAL A 124 -10.01 16.60 -10.23
CA VAL A 124 -9.65 16.03 -8.92
C VAL A 124 -10.87 16.04 -8.00
N PHE A 125 -11.26 14.86 -7.53
CA PHE A 125 -12.27 14.71 -6.51
C PHE A 125 -11.63 14.53 -5.14
N VAL A 126 -11.82 15.49 -4.24
CA VAL A 126 -11.27 15.41 -2.88
C VAL A 126 -12.31 14.84 -1.93
N MET A 127 -11.95 13.75 -1.24
CA MET A 127 -12.75 13.14 -0.17
C MET A 127 -12.28 13.62 1.19
N GLU A 128 -13.21 14.08 2.02
CA GLU A 128 -12.91 14.54 3.38
C GLU A 128 -12.76 13.36 4.32
N LEU A 129 -11.52 12.91 4.53
CA LEU A 129 -11.22 11.84 5.46
C LEU A 129 -11.26 12.36 6.90
N PRO A 130 -12.09 11.78 7.80
CA PRO A 130 -12.01 12.08 9.22
C PRO A 130 -10.64 11.69 9.79
N ASN A 131 -10.16 12.46 10.76
CA ASN A 131 -8.91 12.16 11.45
C ASN A 131 -9.10 11.38 12.77
N THR A 132 -10.30 10.86 13.00
CA THR A 132 -10.65 10.01 14.15
C THR A 132 -11.40 8.77 13.65
N GLN A 133 -11.57 7.78 14.54
CA GLN A 133 -12.31 6.54 14.26
C GLN A 133 -13.56 6.43 15.15
N SER A 134 -14.17 7.57 15.47
CA SER A 134 -15.42 7.66 16.25
C SER A 134 -16.64 7.34 15.40
N GLU A 135 -17.80 7.14 16.05
CA GLU A 135 -19.07 6.93 15.33
C GLU A 135 -19.46 8.14 14.49
N MET A 136 -19.18 9.37 14.94
CA MET A 136 -19.40 10.59 14.12
C MET A 136 -18.50 10.60 12.89
N ALA A 137 -17.25 10.19 13.04
CA ALA A 137 -16.31 10.05 11.93
C ALA A 137 -16.78 8.99 10.92
N LEU A 138 -17.35 7.88 11.39
CA LEU A 138 -17.94 6.86 10.54
C LEU A 138 -19.08 7.39 9.68
N GLN A 139 -20.00 8.16 10.27
CA GLN A 139 -21.12 8.78 9.55
C GLN A 139 -20.64 9.80 8.52
N LEU A 140 -19.64 10.59 8.87
CA LEU A 140 -19.01 11.52 7.92
C LEU A 140 -18.39 10.77 6.75
N TRP A 141 -17.58 9.73 7.04
CA TRP A 141 -16.93 8.94 6.00
C TRP A 141 -17.94 8.23 5.09
N LYS A 142 -18.99 7.65 5.65
CA LYS A 142 -20.11 7.09 4.87
C LYS A 142 -20.74 8.12 3.93
N SER A 143 -20.97 9.33 4.42
CA SER A 143 -21.51 10.42 3.59
C SER A 143 -20.57 10.78 2.44
N GLU A 144 -19.25 10.75 2.65
CA GLU A 144 -18.24 10.97 1.61
C GLU A 144 -18.25 9.86 0.55
N LEU A 145 -18.43 8.59 0.94
CA LEU A 145 -18.59 7.48 -0.01
C LEU A 145 -19.80 7.69 -0.92
N ILE A 146 -20.94 8.10 -0.33
CA ILE A 146 -22.15 8.39 -1.10
C ILE A 146 -21.96 9.64 -2.00
N ARG A 147 -21.25 10.65 -1.53
CA ARG A 147 -20.91 11.85 -2.32
C ARG A 147 -20.02 11.47 -3.52
N PHE A 148 -19.05 10.59 -3.31
CA PHE A 148 -18.19 10.08 -4.36
C PHE A 148 -18.98 9.28 -5.41
N LYS A 149 -19.87 8.37 -4.98
CA LYS A 149 -20.79 7.67 -5.89
C LYS A 149 -21.54 8.65 -6.79
N LYS A 150 -22.24 9.63 -6.20
CA LYS A 150 -23.03 10.61 -6.94
C LYS A 150 -22.19 11.46 -7.91
N TYR A 151 -20.95 11.77 -7.54
CA TYR A 151 -20.01 12.44 -8.43
C TYR A 151 -19.69 11.59 -9.66
N LEU A 152 -19.39 10.29 -9.48
CA LEU A 152 -19.10 9.38 -10.58
C LEU A 152 -20.32 9.19 -11.49
N GLU A 153 -21.52 8.98 -10.93
CA GLU A 153 -22.77 8.86 -11.68
C GLU A 153 -22.99 10.08 -12.59
N LYS A 154 -22.83 11.28 -12.03
CA LYS A 154 -22.98 12.54 -12.81
C LYS A 154 -21.89 12.69 -13.87
N LYS A 155 -20.63 12.36 -13.55
CA LYS A 155 -19.50 12.56 -14.45
C LYS A 155 -19.55 11.65 -15.67
N PHE A 156 -19.94 10.40 -15.46
CA PHE A 156 -19.93 9.36 -16.50
C PHE A 156 -21.30 9.06 -17.08
N ASP A 157 -22.35 9.75 -16.61
CA ASP A 157 -23.74 9.56 -17.03
C ASP A 157 -24.18 8.08 -16.88
N VAL A 158 -23.91 7.50 -15.71
CA VAL A 158 -24.21 6.10 -15.36
C VAL A 158 -24.95 6.03 -14.03
N GLU A 159 -25.70 4.96 -13.81
CA GLU A 159 -26.25 4.60 -12.51
C GLU A 159 -25.34 3.56 -11.84
N ILE A 160 -25.00 3.78 -10.57
CA ILE A 160 -24.23 2.84 -9.74
C ILE A 160 -25.19 2.28 -8.70
N THR A 161 -25.72 1.06 -8.91
CA THR A 161 -26.66 0.46 -7.95
C THR A 161 -25.94 -0.11 -6.73
N ASP A 162 -26.66 -0.27 -5.62
CA ASP A 162 -26.10 -0.84 -4.38
C ASP A 162 -25.74 -2.33 -4.59
N GLU A 163 -26.47 -3.03 -5.47
CA GLU A 163 -26.16 -4.41 -5.87
C GLU A 163 -24.83 -4.49 -6.62
N ALA A 164 -24.58 -3.56 -7.55
CA ALA A 164 -23.30 -3.49 -8.28
C ALA A 164 -22.12 -3.20 -7.34
N VAL A 165 -22.31 -2.32 -6.35
CA VAL A 165 -21.29 -2.07 -5.32
C VAL A 165 -21.07 -3.31 -4.46
N SER A 166 -22.14 -4.01 -4.07
CA SER A 166 -22.06 -5.24 -3.28
C SER A 166 -21.33 -6.35 -4.04
N GLU A 167 -21.53 -6.47 -5.35
CA GLU A 167 -20.79 -7.43 -6.16
C GLU A 167 -19.31 -7.06 -6.29
N ALA A 168 -19.00 -5.77 -6.47
CA ALA A 168 -17.62 -5.30 -6.47
C ALA A 168 -16.92 -5.52 -5.10
N VAL A 169 -17.65 -5.42 -3.99
CA VAL A 169 -17.16 -5.78 -2.65
C VAL A 169 -16.79 -7.25 -2.58
N LYS A 170 -17.64 -8.16 -3.04
CA LYS A 170 -17.36 -9.61 -3.06
C LYS A 170 -16.12 -9.94 -3.89
N GLU A 171 -15.99 -9.33 -5.06
CA GLU A 171 -14.83 -9.52 -5.93
C GLU A 171 -13.54 -9.03 -5.25
N GLU A 172 -13.56 -7.85 -4.63
CA GLU A 172 -12.38 -7.31 -3.97
C GLU A 172 -12.04 -8.05 -2.66
N ASN A 173 -13.04 -8.56 -1.95
CA ASN A 173 -12.80 -9.41 -0.77
C ASN A 173 -12.13 -10.74 -1.14
N LYS A 174 -12.43 -11.34 -2.30
CA LYS A 174 -11.69 -12.50 -2.80
C LYS A 174 -10.20 -12.18 -3.01
N VAL A 175 -9.90 -11.00 -3.58
CA VAL A 175 -8.52 -10.54 -3.74
C VAL A 175 -7.85 -10.33 -2.37
N ARG A 176 -8.50 -9.63 -1.44
CA ARG A 176 -7.97 -9.41 -0.08
C ARG A 176 -7.69 -10.73 0.64
N LYS A 177 -8.62 -11.69 0.53
CA LYS A 177 -8.48 -13.01 1.15
C LYS A 177 -7.27 -13.76 0.58
N ALA A 178 -7.16 -13.86 -0.74
CA ALA A 178 -6.04 -14.52 -1.39
C ALA A 178 -4.69 -13.87 -1.01
N MET A 179 -4.64 -12.52 -1.02
CA MET A 179 -3.42 -11.80 -0.60
C MET A 179 -3.06 -12.06 0.85
N LYS A 180 -4.05 -12.11 1.75
CA LYS A 180 -3.84 -12.42 3.17
C LYS A 180 -3.33 -13.84 3.37
N GLU A 181 -3.87 -14.81 2.64
CA GLU A 181 -3.44 -16.21 2.70
C GLU A 181 -2.00 -16.38 2.16
N LEU A 182 -1.66 -15.74 1.04
CA LEU A 182 -0.27 -15.72 0.57
C LEU A 182 0.66 -15.05 1.59
N TYR A 183 0.25 -13.93 2.13
CA TYR A 183 1.03 -13.20 3.13
C TYR A 183 1.31 -14.06 4.37
N HIS A 184 0.33 -14.87 4.78
CA HIS A 184 0.42 -15.75 5.94
C HIS A 184 1.51 -16.83 5.81
N VAL A 185 1.93 -17.22 4.58
CA VAL A 185 3.02 -18.21 4.40
C VAL A 185 4.34 -17.76 5.05
N MET A 186 4.53 -16.43 5.21
CA MET A 186 5.70 -15.88 5.89
C MET A 186 5.70 -16.12 7.41
N SER A 187 4.61 -16.65 8.00
CA SER A 187 4.57 -17.09 9.41
C SER A 187 5.32 -18.40 9.65
N LEU A 188 5.62 -19.17 8.59
CA LEU A 188 6.45 -20.35 8.65
C LEU A 188 7.88 -19.97 9.08
N ASP A 189 8.50 -20.83 9.89
CA ASP A 189 9.85 -20.63 10.43
C ASP A 189 10.71 -21.91 10.21
N PRO A 190 11.80 -21.83 9.44
CA PRO A 190 12.32 -20.66 8.69
C PRO A 190 11.39 -20.13 7.61
N ALA A 191 11.57 -18.87 7.20
CA ALA A 191 10.72 -18.27 6.16
C ALA A 191 10.83 -19.03 4.82
N PRO A 192 9.71 -19.18 4.07
CA PRO A 192 9.71 -19.93 2.82
C PRO A 192 10.36 -19.16 1.65
N ILE A 193 10.21 -17.84 1.63
CA ILE A 193 10.70 -16.94 0.57
C ILE A 193 11.34 -15.69 1.18
N LYS A 194 12.06 -14.93 0.36
CA LYS A 194 12.56 -13.60 0.75
C LYS A 194 11.45 -12.57 0.83
N GLY A 195 11.56 -11.62 1.75
CA GLY A 195 10.64 -10.49 1.83
C GLY A 195 10.67 -9.61 0.58
N GLY A 196 11.83 -9.51 -0.11
CA GLY A 196 11.93 -8.85 -1.40
C GLY A 196 11.05 -9.47 -2.48
N ASP A 197 10.86 -10.79 -2.48
CA ASP A 197 9.96 -11.48 -3.42
C ASP A 197 8.49 -11.26 -3.04
N LEU A 198 8.15 -11.33 -1.76
CA LEU A 198 6.83 -10.94 -1.28
C LEU A 198 6.49 -9.48 -1.65
N PHE A 199 7.45 -8.56 -1.49
CA PHE A 199 7.28 -7.16 -1.87
C PHE A 199 6.92 -6.99 -3.35
N LYS A 200 7.58 -7.72 -4.27
CA LYS A 200 7.26 -7.70 -5.70
C LYS A 200 5.80 -8.04 -5.96
N VAL A 201 5.28 -9.08 -5.29
CA VAL A 201 3.88 -9.50 -5.42
C VAL A 201 2.93 -8.44 -4.85
N LEU A 202 3.18 -7.96 -3.63
CA LEU A 202 2.35 -6.94 -2.98
C LEU A 202 2.27 -5.65 -3.81
N TYR A 203 3.40 -5.17 -4.30
CA TYR A 203 3.48 -3.95 -5.08
C TYR A 203 2.92 -4.15 -6.51
N GLY A 204 3.31 -5.23 -7.18
CA GLY A 204 2.93 -5.52 -8.56
C GLY A 204 1.44 -5.81 -8.74
N SER A 205 0.80 -6.48 -7.77
CA SER A 205 -0.65 -6.79 -7.82
C SER A 205 -1.52 -5.52 -7.85
N GLY A 206 -1.03 -4.40 -7.32
CA GLY A 206 -1.70 -3.10 -7.40
C GLY A 206 -1.85 -2.55 -8.84
N PHE A 207 -1.08 -3.08 -9.78
CA PHE A 207 -1.10 -2.69 -11.20
C PHE A 207 -1.75 -3.73 -12.12
N LYS A 208 -2.36 -4.78 -11.57
CA LYS A 208 -3.15 -5.74 -12.34
C LYS A 208 -4.60 -5.26 -12.46
N PHE A 209 -5.03 -4.96 -13.68
CA PHE A 209 -6.38 -4.44 -13.94
C PHE A 209 -7.44 -5.54 -14.02
N ASP A 210 -7.08 -6.75 -14.45
CA ASP A 210 -7.96 -7.92 -14.33
C ASP A 210 -7.96 -8.43 -12.87
N ARG A 211 -8.83 -7.83 -12.07
CA ARG A 211 -8.95 -8.16 -10.64
C ARG A 211 -9.49 -9.58 -10.41
N LYS A 212 -10.28 -10.10 -11.34
CA LYS A 212 -10.89 -11.43 -11.23
C LYS A 212 -9.86 -12.56 -11.37
N ALA A 213 -8.78 -12.32 -12.11
CA ALA A 213 -7.70 -13.29 -12.27
C ALA A 213 -6.79 -13.38 -11.04
N ILE A 214 -6.67 -12.30 -10.26
CA ILE A 214 -5.70 -12.22 -9.15
C ILE A 214 -5.87 -13.33 -8.11
N PRO A 215 -7.08 -13.67 -7.59
CA PRO A 215 -7.20 -14.71 -6.56
C PRO A 215 -6.61 -16.05 -6.99
N ALA A 216 -6.92 -16.51 -8.19
CA ALA A 216 -6.42 -17.80 -8.69
C ALA A 216 -4.89 -17.79 -8.90
N GLU A 217 -4.33 -16.70 -9.40
CA GLU A 217 -2.87 -16.57 -9.58
C GLU A 217 -2.12 -16.57 -8.23
N ILE A 218 -2.66 -15.86 -7.25
CA ILE A 218 -2.08 -15.76 -5.90
C ILE A 218 -2.21 -17.10 -5.17
N GLU A 219 -3.35 -17.78 -5.30
CA GLU A 219 -3.56 -19.10 -4.70
C GLU A 219 -2.60 -20.14 -5.28
N ALA A 220 -2.46 -20.21 -6.61
CA ALA A 220 -1.50 -21.10 -7.26
C ALA A 220 -0.05 -20.85 -6.81
N MET A 221 0.31 -19.58 -6.58
CA MET A 221 1.61 -19.20 -6.04
C MET A 221 1.77 -19.68 -4.58
N ARG A 222 0.77 -19.46 -3.73
CA ARG A 222 0.75 -19.91 -2.34
C ARG A 222 0.91 -21.41 -2.24
N GLU A 223 0.09 -22.18 -2.96
CA GLU A 223 0.18 -23.65 -2.97
C GLU A 223 1.56 -24.16 -3.41
N LYS A 224 2.16 -23.51 -4.38
CA LYS A 224 3.51 -23.84 -4.83
C LYS A 224 4.55 -23.58 -3.74
N ILE A 225 4.48 -22.43 -3.05
CA ILE A 225 5.39 -22.09 -1.95
C ILE A 225 5.24 -23.10 -0.82
N GLU A 226 4.02 -23.43 -0.41
CA GLU A 226 3.74 -24.40 0.66
C GLU A 226 4.28 -25.80 0.32
N LYS A 227 4.00 -26.28 -0.89
CA LYS A 227 4.51 -27.58 -1.37
C LYS A 227 6.05 -27.62 -1.36
N GLU A 228 6.71 -26.59 -1.88
CA GLU A 228 8.16 -26.57 -1.93
C GLU A 228 8.78 -26.41 -0.53
N TYR A 229 8.10 -25.74 0.38
CA TYR A 229 8.48 -25.70 1.79
C TYR A 229 8.43 -27.08 2.45
N GLU A 230 7.39 -27.88 2.19
CA GLU A 230 7.28 -29.28 2.65
C GLU A 230 8.40 -30.17 2.05
N GLU A 231 8.83 -29.89 0.82
CA GLU A 231 9.97 -30.55 0.17
C GLU A 231 11.33 -30.11 0.75
N GLY A 232 11.34 -29.20 1.75
CA GLY A 232 12.55 -28.70 2.41
C GLY A 232 13.21 -27.49 1.73
N LYS A 233 12.59 -26.91 0.70
CA LYS A 233 13.07 -25.70 0.05
C LYS A 233 12.61 -24.47 0.83
N ARG A 234 13.48 -23.97 1.68
CA ARG A 234 13.22 -22.84 2.59
C ARG A 234 14.50 -22.08 2.86
N LEU A 235 14.40 -20.88 3.39
CA LEU A 235 15.56 -20.10 3.80
C LEU A 235 16.24 -20.73 5.03
N ASP A 236 17.46 -20.32 5.31
CA ASP A 236 18.08 -20.60 6.60
C ASP A 236 17.35 -19.83 7.71
N LYS A 237 17.52 -20.26 8.95
CA LYS A 237 16.97 -19.49 10.09
C LYS A 237 17.72 -18.17 10.22
N MET A 238 16.99 -17.06 10.18
CA MET A 238 17.50 -15.67 10.23
C MET A 238 16.61 -14.83 11.11
N PRO A 239 17.12 -13.69 11.67
CA PRO A 239 16.30 -12.70 12.35
C PRO A 239 15.13 -12.24 11.47
N ARG A 240 13.93 -12.25 12.04
CA ARG A 240 12.64 -12.01 11.37
C ARG A 240 12.21 -10.57 11.55
N ILE A 241 12.15 -9.81 10.48
CA ILE A 241 11.96 -8.36 10.50
C ILE A 241 10.59 -7.98 9.98
N LEU A 242 9.90 -7.12 10.74
CA LEU A 242 8.71 -6.42 10.28
C LEU A 242 9.09 -5.00 9.83
N ILE A 243 8.68 -4.62 8.62
CA ILE A 243 8.79 -3.23 8.14
C ILE A 243 7.44 -2.52 8.33
N THR A 244 7.48 -1.37 9.00
CA THR A 244 6.32 -0.47 9.19
C THR A 244 6.64 0.94 8.69
N GLY A 245 5.66 1.85 8.71
CA GLY A 245 5.85 3.26 8.38
C GLY A 245 5.23 3.70 7.06
N CYS A 246 5.95 4.49 6.28
CA CYS A 246 5.46 5.07 5.03
C CYS A 246 5.07 4.02 3.98
N PRO A 247 4.24 4.37 2.98
CA PRO A 247 3.80 3.43 1.94
C PRO A 247 4.96 2.70 1.27
N ILE A 248 4.76 1.40 0.96
CA ILE A 248 5.77 0.62 0.24
C ILE A 248 5.98 1.14 -1.19
N GLY A 249 7.24 1.13 -1.62
CA GLY A 249 7.67 1.64 -2.93
C GLY A 249 9.20 1.60 -3.04
N GLY A 250 9.78 2.43 -3.90
CA GLY A 250 11.23 2.41 -4.16
C GLY A 250 12.13 2.59 -2.92
N ALA A 251 11.71 3.42 -1.93
CA ALA A 251 12.44 3.57 -0.67
C ALA A 251 12.40 2.29 0.18
N THR A 252 11.30 1.54 0.15
CA THR A 252 11.15 0.28 0.88
C THR A 252 12.13 -0.77 0.36
N GLU A 253 12.35 -0.81 -0.95
CA GLU A 253 13.29 -1.76 -1.58
C GLU A 253 14.70 -1.59 -1.04
N LYS A 254 15.17 -0.34 -0.80
CA LYS A 254 16.46 -0.08 -0.14
C LYS A 254 16.53 -0.70 1.25
N VAL A 255 15.45 -0.55 2.02
CA VAL A 255 15.37 -1.08 3.39
C VAL A 255 15.35 -2.62 3.38
N ILE A 256 14.57 -3.23 2.49
CA ILE A 256 14.51 -4.69 2.33
C ILE A 256 15.91 -5.22 1.99
N ARG A 257 16.59 -4.64 1.01
CA ARG A 257 17.94 -5.06 0.63
C ARG A 257 18.91 -4.92 1.80
N ALA A 258 18.88 -3.81 2.52
CA ALA A 258 19.74 -3.63 3.68
C ALA A 258 19.48 -4.67 4.77
N VAL A 259 18.25 -5.12 4.99
CA VAL A 259 17.92 -6.21 5.93
C VAL A 259 18.46 -7.55 5.41
N GLU A 260 18.14 -7.90 4.17
CA GLU A 260 18.41 -9.24 3.63
C GLU A 260 19.88 -9.47 3.27
N ASP A 261 20.60 -8.42 2.83
CA ASP A 261 22.03 -8.47 2.56
C ASP A 261 22.87 -8.59 3.86
N ASN A 262 22.31 -8.20 4.99
CA ASN A 262 22.97 -8.32 6.31
C ASN A 262 22.45 -9.50 7.15
N GLY A 263 21.77 -10.47 6.51
CA GLY A 263 21.43 -11.75 7.15
C GLY A 263 20.11 -11.77 7.91
N GLY A 264 19.26 -10.77 7.76
CA GLY A 264 17.86 -10.81 8.21
C GLY A 264 16.91 -11.28 7.13
N VAL A 265 15.66 -11.53 7.46
CA VAL A 265 14.57 -11.78 6.50
C VAL A 265 13.36 -10.89 6.82
N VAL A 266 12.86 -10.17 5.82
CA VAL A 266 11.64 -9.39 6.00
C VAL A 266 10.44 -10.33 5.88
N VAL A 267 9.68 -10.47 6.97
CA VAL A 267 8.53 -11.39 7.04
C VAL A 267 7.19 -10.68 7.03
N ALA A 268 7.16 -9.38 7.30
CA ALA A 268 5.91 -8.63 7.35
C ALA A 268 6.09 -7.15 6.93
N PHE A 269 5.06 -6.61 6.28
CA PHE A 269 4.91 -5.21 5.88
C PHE A 269 3.59 -4.65 6.43
N GLU A 270 3.64 -3.78 7.44
CA GLU A 270 2.43 -3.12 7.99
C GLU A 270 1.91 -2.02 7.06
N ASN A 271 2.73 -1.44 6.25
CA ASN A 271 2.56 -0.27 5.39
C ASN A 271 1.31 -0.30 4.48
N CYS A 272 0.98 0.83 3.86
CA CYS A 272 0.07 0.88 2.71
C CYS A 272 0.61 0.00 1.56
N ASN A 273 -0.26 -0.71 0.86
CA ASN A 273 0.04 -1.81 -0.07
C ASN A 273 0.64 -3.07 0.59
N GLY A 274 0.87 -3.07 1.90
CA GLY A 274 1.09 -4.24 2.73
C GLY A 274 -0.19 -4.61 3.48
N ALA A 275 -0.08 -5.09 4.73
CA ALA A 275 -1.20 -5.59 5.53
C ALA A 275 -2.37 -4.61 5.64
N LYS A 276 -2.14 -3.30 5.71
CA LYS A 276 -3.21 -2.29 5.75
C LYS A 276 -4.23 -2.41 4.61
N SER A 277 -3.82 -2.92 3.45
CA SER A 277 -4.71 -3.00 2.29
C SER A 277 -5.62 -4.22 2.29
N PHE A 278 -5.24 -5.33 2.93
CA PHE A 278 -5.98 -6.59 2.89
C PHE A 278 -6.28 -7.23 4.25
N ASP A 279 -5.81 -6.67 5.37
CA ASP A 279 -6.03 -7.25 6.71
C ASP A 279 -7.50 -7.40 7.05
N LYS A 280 -8.34 -6.41 6.72
CA LYS A 280 -9.78 -6.43 6.99
C LYS A 280 -10.58 -6.56 5.69
N LEU A 281 -11.55 -7.46 5.71
CA LEU A 281 -12.57 -7.59 4.66
C LEU A 281 -13.69 -6.56 4.89
N VAL A 282 -14.44 -6.26 3.84
CA VAL A 282 -15.75 -5.59 3.96
C VAL A 282 -16.77 -6.63 4.42
N ASP A 283 -17.64 -6.27 5.34
CA ASP A 283 -18.73 -7.14 5.79
C ASP A 283 -19.79 -7.30 4.68
N GLU A 284 -19.85 -8.49 4.07
CA GLU A 284 -20.77 -8.81 2.98
C GLU A 284 -22.20 -9.04 3.44
N GLU A 285 -22.42 -9.28 4.75
CA GLU A 285 -23.74 -9.51 5.35
C GLU A 285 -24.41 -8.20 5.81
N ASN A 286 -23.67 -7.08 5.84
CA ASN A 286 -24.25 -5.80 6.20
C ASN A 286 -25.23 -5.34 5.12
N PRO A 287 -26.51 -5.09 5.46
CA PRO A 287 -27.53 -4.66 4.48
C PRO A 287 -27.25 -3.26 3.88
N ASP A 288 -26.39 -2.48 4.52
CA ASP A 288 -25.95 -1.15 4.05
C ASP A 288 -24.49 -1.25 3.58
N VAL A 289 -24.28 -1.42 2.29
CA VAL A 289 -22.95 -1.59 1.70
C VAL A 289 -22.04 -0.38 1.93
N TYR A 290 -22.59 0.83 2.03
CA TYR A 290 -21.78 2.03 2.32
C TYR A 290 -21.36 2.12 3.78
N ASP A 291 -22.18 1.62 4.72
CA ASP A 291 -21.78 1.46 6.11
C ASP A 291 -20.66 0.40 6.24
N ALA A 292 -20.82 -0.74 5.55
CA ALA A 292 -19.80 -1.79 5.52
C ALA A 292 -18.45 -1.28 4.97
N LEU A 293 -18.47 -0.58 3.85
CA LEU A 293 -17.31 0.05 3.24
C LEU A 293 -16.69 1.10 4.18
N ALA A 294 -17.52 1.98 4.76
CA ALA A 294 -17.04 3.01 5.67
C ALA A 294 -16.33 2.41 6.89
N ARG A 295 -16.90 1.38 7.51
CA ARG A 295 -16.29 0.67 8.65
C ARG A 295 -14.96 0.05 8.28
N ARG A 296 -14.89 -0.64 7.16
CA ARG A 296 -13.65 -1.27 6.68
C ARG A 296 -12.57 -0.24 6.44
N TYR A 297 -12.86 0.82 5.68
CA TYR A 297 -11.86 1.80 5.29
C TYR A 297 -11.43 2.69 6.46
N LEU A 298 -12.35 3.16 7.29
CA LEU A 298 -12.02 3.98 8.45
C LEU A 298 -11.24 3.21 9.53
N ASN A 299 -11.31 1.87 9.51
CA ASN A 299 -10.52 1.02 10.43
C ASN A 299 -9.01 1.02 10.12
N ILE A 300 -8.58 1.51 8.95
CA ILE A 300 -7.16 1.54 8.58
C ILE A 300 -6.39 2.42 9.56
N GLY A 301 -5.38 1.84 10.21
CA GLY A 301 -4.49 2.52 11.15
C GLY A 301 -3.41 3.34 10.42
N CYS A 302 -3.78 4.48 9.86
CA CYS A 302 -2.81 5.42 9.27
C CYS A 302 -2.36 6.45 10.31
N SER A 303 -1.12 6.93 10.22
CA SER A 303 -0.54 7.97 11.09
C SER A 303 -1.30 9.30 11.12
N VAL A 304 -2.30 9.50 10.25
CA VAL A 304 -3.18 10.69 10.26
C VAL A 304 -4.34 10.58 11.23
N MET A 305 -4.57 9.37 11.79
CA MET A 305 -5.63 9.13 12.79
C MET A 305 -5.17 9.51 14.19
N THR A 306 -6.07 10.11 14.98
CA THR A 306 -5.78 10.51 16.37
C THR A 306 -7.01 10.31 17.26
N PRO A 307 -6.96 9.42 18.29
CA PRO A 307 -5.88 8.44 18.54
C PRO A 307 -5.84 7.36 17.46
N ASN A 308 -4.75 6.57 17.41
CA ASN A 308 -4.55 5.54 16.40
C ASN A 308 -4.36 4.13 17.01
N PRO A 309 -5.32 3.61 17.79
CA PRO A 309 -5.20 2.29 18.37
C PRO A 309 -5.16 1.19 17.33
N ASN A 310 -5.88 1.33 16.22
CA ASN A 310 -5.97 0.31 15.17
C ASN A 310 -4.60 0.00 14.52
N ARG A 311 -3.68 0.98 14.48
CA ARG A 311 -2.31 0.73 14.02
C ARG A 311 -1.53 -0.13 15.01
N LEU A 312 -1.67 0.15 16.31
CA LEU A 312 -1.02 -0.64 17.35
C LEU A 312 -1.58 -2.07 17.40
N ASP A 313 -2.89 -2.22 17.26
CA ASP A 313 -3.55 -3.54 17.24
C ASP A 313 -3.12 -4.36 16.01
N LEU A 314 -2.92 -3.73 14.85
CA LEU A 314 -2.39 -4.41 13.66
C LEU A 314 -0.94 -4.84 13.89
N LEU A 315 -0.09 -3.95 14.42
CA LEU A 315 1.30 -4.27 14.74
C LEU A 315 1.42 -5.39 15.76
N ASP A 316 0.57 -5.36 16.80
CA ASP A 316 0.53 -6.41 17.84
C ASP A 316 0.32 -7.79 17.22
N ARG A 317 -0.71 -7.93 16.37
CA ARG A 317 -1.02 -9.19 15.69
C ARG A 317 0.09 -9.61 14.72
N LEU A 318 0.62 -8.68 13.91
CA LEU A 318 1.67 -9.01 12.96
C LEU A 318 2.97 -9.45 13.66
N ILE A 319 3.34 -8.82 14.77
CA ILE A 319 4.52 -9.21 15.57
C ILE A 319 4.37 -10.65 16.07
N ASP A 320 3.22 -11.00 16.62
CA ASP A 320 2.98 -12.34 17.18
C ASP A 320 2.84 -13.39 16.04
N GLU A 321 2.02 -13.11 15.05
CA GLU A 321 1.74 -14.02 13.93
C GLU A 321 3.00 -14.39 13.15
N PHE A 322 3.82 -13.40 12.85
CA PHE A 322 5.05 -13.60 12.06
C PHE A 322 6.29 -13.84 12.90
N LYS A 323 6.17 -14.01 14.22
CA LYS A 323 7.29 -14.29 15.15
C LYS A 323 8.44 -13.31 14.92
N VAL A 324 8.14 -12.01 14.98
CA VAL A 324 9.06 -10.94 14.64
C VAL A 324 10.11 -10.77 15.73
N ASP A 325 11.39 -10.79 15.35
CA ASP A 325 12.52 -10.55 16.23
C ASP A 325 12.87 -9.07 16.35
N GLY A 326 12.57 -8.26 15.31
CA GLY A 326 12.86 -6.83 15.31
C GLY A 326 11.96 -6.05 14.35
N VAL A 327 11.72 -4.77 14.65
CA VAL A 327 10.89 -3.86 13.86
C VAL A 327 11.73 -2.73 13.27
N VAL A 328 11.64 -2.57 11.95
CA VAL A 328 12.22 -1.44 11.21
C VAL A 328 11.08 -0.51 10.79
N GLU A 329 11.00 0.68 11.35
CA GLU A 329 10.09 1.72 10.87
C GLU A 329 10.78 2.59 9.83
N MET A 330 10.30 2.52 8.59
CA MET A 330 10.77 3.35 7.48
C MET A 330 9.91 4.61 7.39
N THR A 331 10.53 5.77 7.61
CA THR A 331 9.88 7.05 7.42
C THR A 331 10.52 7.80 6.26
N LEU A 332 9.71 8.51 5.48
CA LEU A 332 10.23 9.40 4.45
C LEU A 332 10.61 10.74 5.07
N GLN A 333 11.68 11.34 4.56
CA GLN A 333 12.13 12.66 4.98
C GLN A 333 10.97 13.65 4.96
N ALA A 334 10.84 14.47 5.98
CA ALA A 334 9.77 15.45 6.14
C ALA A 334 8.33 14.88 6.09
N CYS A 335 8.15 13.59 6.34
CA CYS A 335 6.83 13.02 6.55
C CYS A 335 6.40 13.24 8.01
N HIS A 336 5.80 14.39 8.31
CA HIS A 336 5.47 14.78 9.68
C HIS A 336 4.59 13.76 10.41
N THR A 337 3.58 13.21 9.74
CA THR A 337 2.63 12.27 10.38
C THR A 337 3.34 11.01 10.89
N TYR A 338 4.10 10.32 10.06
CA TYR A 338 4.82 9.12 10.46
C TYR A 338 5.98 9.44 11.40
N ASN A 339 6.75 10.51 11.14
CA ASN A 339 7.89 10.88 12.00
C ASN A 339 7.44 11.23 13.43
N VAL A 340 6.30 11.90 13.63
CA VAL A 340 5.79 12.21 14.96
C VAL A 340 5.25 10.96 15.65
N GLU A 341 4.51 10.11 14.94
CA GLU A 341 3.91 8.91 15.50
C GLU A 341 4.95 7.82 15.84
N SER A 342 6.15 7.86 15.26
CA SER A 342 7.23 6.91 15.53
C SER A 342 7.57 6.78 17.03
N LEU A 343 7.32 7.82 17.84
CA LEU A 343 7.44 7.73 19.29
C LEU A 343 6.48 6.70 19.89
N SER A 344 5.22 6.70 19.43
CA SER A 344 4.20 5.75 19.92
C SER A 344 4.54 4.33 19.50
N ILE A 345 5.00 4.15 18.26
CA ILE A 345 5.41 2.84 17.74
C ILE A 345 6.61 2.29 18.50
N ARG A 346 7.65 3.13 18.71
CA ARG A 346 8.83 2.75 19.48
C ARG A 346 8.49 2.31 20.90
N LYS A 347 7.63 3.07 21.60
CA LYS A 347 7.18 2.71 22.95
C LYS A 347 6.43 1.37 22.94
N PHE A 348 5.52 1.20 22.01
CA PHE A 348 4.77 -0.03 21.88
C PHE A 348 5.69 -1.24 21.65
N VAL A 349 6.59 -1.15 20.69
CA VAL A 349 7.49 -2.25 20.31
C VAL A 349 8.48 -2.56 21.42
N ASN A 350 9.18 -1.55 21.97
CA ASN A 350 10.21 -1.78 22.97
C ASN A 350 9.64 -2.09 24.35
N GLU A 351 8.61 -1.35 24.81
CA GLU A 351 8.13 -1.44 26.20
C GLU A 351 7.02 -2.47 26.36
N LYS A 352 6.11 -2.63 25.36
CA LYS A 352 5.00 -3.55 25.45
C LYS A 352 5.31 -4.91 24.82
N LYS A 353 5.98 -4.95 23.67
CA LYS A 353 6.36 -6.22 23.01
C LYS A 353 7.74 -6.72 23.44
N GLY A 354 8.60 -5.87 23.97
CA GLY A 354 9.93 -6.24 24.46
C GLY A 354 10.94 -6.63 23.39
N ILE A 355 10.71 -6.21 22.14
CA ILE A 355 11.59 -6.51 21.02
C ILE A 355 12.30 -5.25 20.49
N PRO A 356 13.48 -5.38 19.86
CA PRO A 356 14.22 -4.27 19.28
C PRO A 356 13.45 -3.52 18.20
N TYR A 357 13.66 -2.19 18.17
CA TYR A 357 13.06 -1.28 17.19
C TYR A 357 14.11 -0.28 16.70
N ILE A 358 14.12 -0.03 15.40
CA ILE A 358 14.85 1.05 14.76
C ILE A 358 13.96 1.87 13.84
N ASN A 359 14.09 3.21 13.90
CA ASN A 359 13.52 4.09 12.88
C ASN A 359 14.62 4.50 11.90
N VAL A 360 14.36 4.37 10.61
CA VAL A 360 15.22 4.84 9.52
C VAL A 360 14.46 5.86 8.66
N GLU A 361 15.01 7.08 8.60
CA GLU A 361 14.53 8.12 7.71
C GLU A 361 15.29 8.04 6.39
N THR A 362 14.57 8.08 5.26
CA THR A 362 15.13 7.97 3.92
C THR A 362 14.31 8.78 2.90
N ASP A 363 14.75 8.81 1.65
CA ASP A 363 14.04 9.41 0.52
C ASP A 363 14.09 8.48 -0.71
N TYR A 364 13.84 9.00 -1.91
CA TYR A 364 13.91 8.21 -3.15
C TYR A 364 15.28 8.24 -3.83
N SER A 365 16.23 9.05 -3.33
CA SER A 365 17.58 9.07 -3.86
C SER A 365 18.38 7.83 -3.45
N GLN A 366 19.49 7.59 -4.09
CA GLN A 366 20.42 6.52 -3.73
C GLN A 366 21.56 7.01 -2.82
N ALA A 367 21.55 8.29 -2.42
CA ALA A 367 22.66 8.92 -1.73
C ALA A 367 22.87 8.41 -0.28
N ASP A 368 21.80 7.92 0.35
CA ASP A 368 21.78 7.48 1.74
C ASP A 368 22.00 5.96 1.94
N ILE A 369 22.13 5.17 0.85
CA ILE A 369 22.22 3.70 0.91
C ILE A 369 23.32 3.23 1.87
N GLY A 370 24.50 3.84 1.84
CA GLY A 370 25.62 3.45 2.70
C GLY A 370 25.30 3.65 4.18
N GLN A 371 24.71 4.79 4.56
CA GLN A 371 24.31 5.08 5.94
C GLN A 371 23.20 4.15 6.41
N LEU A 372 22.18 3.93 5.54
CA LEU A 372 21.06 3.05 5.82
C LEU A 372 21.53 1.61 6.04
N ASN A 373 22.41 1.12 5.16
CA ASN A 373 22.98 -0.23 5.27
C ASN A 373 23.77 -0.39 6.60
N THR A 374 24.64 0.56 6.96
CA THR A 374 25.40 0.51 8.21
C THR A 374 24.49 0.43 9.45
N ARG A 375 23.44 1.24 9.48
CA ARG A 375 22.49 1.27 10.60
C ARG A 375 21.67 -0.01 10.72
N ILE A 376 21.24 -0.56 9.60
CA ILE A 376 20.45 -1.81 9.56
C ILE A 376 21.36 -3.01 9.87
N ALA A 377 22.60 -3.05 9.36
CA ALA A 377 23.56 -4.08 9.70
C ALA A 377 23.77 -4.18 11.23
N ALA A 378 24.08 -3.05 11.87
CA ALA A 378 24.22 -3.00 13.31
C ALA A 378 22.96 -3.43 14.07
N PHE A 379 21.77 -3.12 13.53
CA PHE A 379 20.51 -3.55 14.11
C PHE A 379 20.32 -5.07 14.01
N ILE A 380 20.62 -5.68 12.86
CA ILE A 380 20.51 -7.13 12.65
C ILE A 380 21.53 -7.89 13.54
N GLU A 381 22.74 -7.37 13.71
CA GLU A 381 23.76 -7.95 14.59
C GLU A 381 23.36 -7.99 16.08
N MET A 382 22.39 -7.18 16.49
CA MET A 382 21.87 -7.15 17.87
C MET A 382 20.75 -8.19 18.11
N LEU A 383 20.18 -8.81 17.08
CA LEU A 383 19.10 -9.76 17.15
C LEU A 383 19.60 -11.20 17.27
#